data_4db6712178c4199f671dd5a5bb478b9b
#
_entry.id   4db6712178c4199f671dd5a5bb478b9b
#
_cell.length_a   1.000
_cell.length_b   1.000
_cell.length_c   1.000
_cell.angle_alpha   90.00
_cell.angle_beta   90.00
_cell.angle_gamma   90.00
#
_symmetry.space_group_name_H-M   'P 1'
#
loop_
_entity.id
_entity.type
_entity.pdbx_description
1 polymer ?
#
loop_
_entity_poly.entity_id
_entity_poly.type
_entity_poly.pdbx_seq_one_letter_code
_entity_poly.pdbx_strand_id
1 'polypeptide(L)'
;MKQEPEEIPDTEHELVLERVCAIDVAKDSGKVCVRVSGRAGKRVSKVWDVPARTGAVAELAEHLLAEGIEKVTVESTSDYWRIWFYVLEAAGLSVQLVNARDVKNVPGRAKTDKLDAVWLAKLTEKGLLRPSFVPPAPIRELRDYTRLRIDLTRERSRYWQRLEKLLEDALIKVSAVASTLDTLSVRDMLEALIAGERDPRRLAGLARGRMKPKQAALVEALTGRFDGHHAELTRMLLDQIDALATQIGTLTTRIDELLTALEPQARADEPDTRGGAGAGADGARESTTIQRLDEIPGISPGLAQIILAEIGLDMSRFPTAAHLVSWAKLCPRTLQSGAIQRSGKTGRGNP
;
A
#
# COMPACT_ATOMS: atom_id res chain seq x y z
N MET A 1 -5.15 14.17 -50.87
CA MET A 1 -3.88 13.66 -50.38
C MET A 1 -4.17 12.30 -49.76
N LYS A 2 -3.62 11.21 -50.27
CA LYS A 2 -3.67 9.90 -49.58
C LYS A 2 -2.70 9.99 -48.44
N GLN A 3 -3.19 9.85 -47.19
CA GLN A 3 -2.32 9.66 -46.01
C GLN A 3 -1.56 8.35 -46.22
N GLU A 4 -0.25 8.40 -46.14
CA GLU A 4 0.57 7.18 -46.09
C GLU A 4 0.29 6.46 -44.76
N PRO A 5 0.24 5.13 -44.76
CA PRO A 5 0.06 4.36 -43.55
C PRO A 5 1.22 4.61 -42.58
N GLU A 6 0.91 4.94 -41.31
CA GLU A 6 1.87 5.13 -40.24
C GLU A 6 2.28 3.76 -39.72
N GLU A 7 3.58 3.47 -39.67
CA GLU A 7 4.12 2.25 -39.11
C GLU A 7 4.22 2.44 -37.57
N ILE A 8 3.43 1.68 -36.83
CA ILE A 8 3.47 1.66 -35.37
C ILE A 8 4.38 0.51 -34.96
N PRO A 9 5.53 0.78 -34.31
CA PRO A 9 6.42 -0.30 -33.81
C PRO A 9 5.68 -1.19 -32.82
N ASP A 10 5.67 -2.49 -33.08
CA ASP A 10 5.18 -3.50 -32.14
C ASP A 10 6.25 -3.70 -31.06
N THR A 11 5.98 -3.20 -29.84
CA THR A 11 6.88 -3.33 -28.68
C THR A 11 6.54 -4.54 -27.83
N GLU A 12 5.45 -5.25 -28.13
CA GLU A 12 5.02 -6.42 -27.40
C GLU A 12 5.45 -7.68 -28.16
N HIS A 13 6.44 -8.40 -27.63
CA HIS A 13 6.78 -9.71 -28.14
C HIS A 13 5.65 -10.69 -27.81
N GLU A 14 5.18 -11.46 -28.79
CA GLU A 14 4.26 -12.59 -28.55
C GLU A 14 5.00 -13.67 -27.73
N LEU A 15 4.85 -13.59 -26.42
CA LEU A 15 5.41 -14.58 -25.51
C LEU A 15 4.50 -15.81 -25.49
N VAL A 16 4.89 -16.87 -26.17
CA VAL A 16 4.23 -18.16 -26.11
C VAL A 16 4.99 -19.05 -25.12
N LEU A 17 4.37 -19.34 -23.97
CA LEU A 17 4.90 -20.24 -22.96
C LEU A 17 4.42 -21.67 -23.24
N GLU A 18 5.33 -22.66 -23.15
CA GLU A 18 4.95 -24.03 -23.43
C GLU A 18 4.36 -24.78 -22.23
N ARG A 19 4.78 -24.41 -21.02
CA ARG A 19 4.43 -25.10 -19.78
C ARG A 19 3.93 -24.09 -18.75
N VAL A 20 2.63 -24.01 -18.58
CA VAL A 20 2.00 -23.02 -17.70
C VAL A 20 1.05 -23.65 -16.69
N CYS A 21 0.92 -22.99 -15.56
CA CYS A 21 -0.10 -23.30 -14.55
C CYS A 21 -0.97 -22.08 -14.32
N ALA A 22 -2.26 -22.30 -14.08
CA ALA A 22 -3.18 -21.27 -13.65
C ALA A 22 -4.00 -21.76 -12.46
N ILE A 23 -4.29 -20.85 -11.53
CA ILE A 23 -5.01 -21.14 -10.29
C ILE A 23 -6.15 -20.15 -10.15
N ASP A 24 -7.37 -20.65 -10.24
CA ASP A 24 -8.59 -19.92 -9.87
C ASP A 24 -8.83 -20.14 -8.38
N VAL A 25 -8.76 -19.05 -7.60
CA VAL A 25 -8.67 -19.07 -6.14
C VAL A 25 -10.02 -18.89 -5.48
N ALA A 26 -10.36 -19.80 -4.59
CA ALA A 26 -11.45 -19.68 -3.63
C ALA A 26 -10.91 -19.64 -2.17
N LYS A 27 -11.79 -19.48 -1.19
CA LYS A 27 -11.41 -19.36 0.22
C LYS A 27 -10.71 -20.61 0.75
N ASP A 28 -11.25 -21.78 0.46
CA ASP A 28 -10.82 -23.04 1.07
C ASP A 28 -10.03 -23.94 0.11
N SER A 29 -10.00 -23.60 -1.18
CA SER A 29 -9.31 -24.37 -2.22
C SER A 29 -8.97 -23.48 -3.42
N GLY A 30 -8.17 -24.03 -4.35
CA GLY A 30 -7.92 -23.44 -5.67
C GLY A 30 -8.14 -24.49 -6.75
N LYS A 31 -8.73 -24.07 -7.85
CA LYS A 31 -8.83 -24.88 -9.06
C LYS A 31 -7.56 -24.70 -9.86
N VAL A 32 -6.69 -25.70 -9.85
CA VAL A 32 -5.37 -25.69 -10.52
C VAL A 32 -5.53 -26.27 -11.92
N CYS A 33 -5.03 -25.58 -12.91
CA CYS A 33 -4.93 -26.03 -14.29
C CYS A 33 -3.49 -26.00 -14.77
N VAL A 34 -2.90 -27.16 -15.03
CA VAL A 34 -1.61 -27.29 -15.72
C VAL A 34 -1.87 -27.50 -17.20
N ARG A 35 -1.20 -26.67 -18.03
CA ARG A 35 -1.32 -26.75 -19.48
C ARG A 35 0.06 -26.89 -20.12
N VAL A 36 0.24 -28.01 -20.84
CA VAL A 36 1.53 -28.42 -21.40
C VAL A 36 1.36 -28.97 -22.82
N SER A 37 2.46 -29.07 -23.54
CA SER A 37 2.49 -29.76 -24.84
C SER A 37 2.28 -31.27 -24.65
N GLY A 38 1.31 -31.83 -25.35
CA GLY A 38 1.01 -33.25 -25.37
C GLY A 38 1.63 -33.95 -26.59
N ARG A 39 1.29 -35.21 -26.79
CA ARG A 39 1.73 -36.01 -27.97
C ARG A 39 1.17 -35.39 -29.26
N ALA A 40 1.96 -35.39 -30.33
CA ALA A 40 1.63 -34.88 -31.65
C ALA A 40 1.26 -33.37 -31.69
N GLY A 41 1.89 -32.52 -30.84
CA GLY A 41 1.68 -31.07 -30.85
C GLY A 41 0.34 -30.58 -30.29
N LYS A 42 -0.51 -31.49 -29.80
CA LYS A 42 -1.77 -31.10 -29.16
C LYS A 42 -1.53 -30.59 -27.76
N ARG A 43 -2.18 -29.47 -27.40
CA ARG A 43 -2.13 -28.91 -26.03
C ARG A 43 -3.05 -29.71 -25.10
N VAL A 44 -2.53 -30.08 -23.94
CA VAL A 44 -3.29 -30.83 -22.89
C VAL A 44 -3.44 -29.96 -21.66
N SER A 45 -4.65 -29.91 -21.11
CA SER A 45 -4.97 -29.25 -19.85
C SER A 45 -5.39 -30.29 -18.82
N LYS A 46 -4.72 -30.34 -17.67
CA LYS A 46 -5.06 -31.17 -16.51
C LYS A 46 -5.61 -30.23 -15.44
N VAL A 47 -6.79 -30.54 -14.87
CA VAL A 47 -7.46 -29.68 -13.87
C VAL A 47 -7.83 -30.51 -12.64
N TRP A 48 -7.46 -30.02 -11.47
CA TRP A 48 -7.83 -30.62 -10.17
C TRP A 48 -7.98 -29.56 -9.08
N ASP A 49 -8.54 -29.96 -7.94
CA ASP A 49 -8.66 -29.10 -6.77
C ASP A 49 -7.49 -29.33 -5.82
N VAL A 50 -6.98 -28.23 -5.27
CA VAL A 50 -5.95 -28.24 -4.23
C VAL A 50 -6.48 -27.45 -3.02
N PRO A 51 -6.40 -27.98 -1.79
CA PRO A 51 -6.80 -27.25 -0.60
C PRO A 51 -5.93 -26.01 -0.38
N ALA A 52 -6.50 -24.89 0.02
CA ALA A 52 -5.79 -23.65 0.35
C ALA A 52 -5.09 -23.78 1.72
N ARG A 53 -4.13 -24.71 1.83
CA ARG A 53 -3.32 -24.98 3.03
C ARG A 53 -1.85 -25.02 2.64
N THR A 54 -0.98 -24.50 3.51
CA THR A 54 0.45 -24.35 3.22
C THR A 54 1.09 -25.65 2.74
N GLY A 55 0.84 -26.79 3.41
CA GLY A 55 1.38 -28.09 3.00
C GLY A 55 0.92 -28.52 1.61
N ALA A 56 -0.38 -28.43 1.32
CA ALA A 56 -0.92 -28.82 0.02
C ALA A 56 -0.43 -27.91 -1.12
N VAL A 57 -0.21 -26.61 -0.85
CA VAL A 57 0.36 -25.69 -1.83
C VAL A 57 1.86 -25.91 -2.01
N ALA A 58 2.57 -26.33 -0.95
CA ALA A 58 3.98 -26.71 -1.05
C ALA A 58 4.16 -28.01 -1.90
N GLU A 59 3.33 -29.05 -1.68
CA GLU A 59 3.30 -30.25 -2.51
C GLU A 59 2.97 -29.91 -3.99
N LEU A 60 2.06 -28.96 -4.21
CA LEU A 60 1.79 -28.45 -5.55
C LEU A 60 3.03 -27.77 -6.14
N ALA A 61 3.77 -26.96 -5.37
CA ALA A 61 4.99 -26.31 -5.85
C ALA A 61 6.02 -27.32 -6.33
N GLU A 62 6.28 -28.39 -5.55
CA GLU A 62 7.18 -29.48 -5.95
C GLU A 62 6.73 -30.16 -7.24
N HIS A 63 5.43 -30.43 -7.37
CA HIS A 63 4.87 -31.00 -8.59
C HIS A 63 5.05 -30.09 -9.82
N LEU A 64 4.80 -28.78 -9.67
CA LEU A 64 4.96 -27.80 -10.75
C LEU A 64 6.43 -27.64 -11.17
N LEU A 65 7.37 -27.65 -10.22
CA LEU A 65 8.80 -27.63 -10.50
C LEU A 65 9.24 -28.87 -11.25
N ALA A 66 8.77 -30.05 -10.82
CA ALA A 66 9.09 -31.35 -11.48
C ALA A 66 8.52 -31.38 -12.91
N GLU A 67 7.36 -30.78 -13.15
CA GLU A 67 6.80 -30.66 -14.50
C GLU A 67 7.46 -29.53 -15.32
N GLY A 68 8.39 -28.74 -14.76
CA GLY A 68 9.10 -27.66 -15.43
C GLY A 68 8.19 -26.52 -15.85
N ILE A 69 7.25 -26.12 -14.99
CA ILE A 69 6.33 -25.02 -15.26
C ILE A 69 7.08 -23.68 -15.32
N GLU A 70 6.95 -22.97 -16.44
CA GLU A 70 7.63 -21.69 -16.71
C GLU A 70 6.94 -20.52 -16.02
N LYS A 71 5.61 -20.55 -15.91
CA LYS A 71 4.80 -19.46 -15.32
C LYS A 71 3.58 -20.01 -14.61
N VAL A 72 3.35 -19.47 -13.41
CA VAL A 72 2.11 -19.72 -12.65
C VAL A 72 1.32 -18.44 -12.57
N THR A 73 0.06 -18.47 -12.98
CA THR A 73 -0.89 -17.36 -12.85
C THR A 73 -1.88 -17.64 -11.73
N VAL A 74 -2.00 -16.71 -10.80
CA VAL A 74 -2.96 -16.75 -9.70
C VAL A 74 -3.98 -15.64 -9.90
N GLU A 75 -5.28 -15.98 -9.92
CA GLU A 75 -6.33 -14.96 -9.98
C GLU A 75 -6.54 -14.32 -8.59
N SER A 76 -6.58 -12.98 -8.53
CA SER A 76 -6.79 -12.28 -7.25
C SER A 76 -8.26 -12.28 -6.85
N THR A 77 -8.59 -13.07 -5.85
CA THR A 77 -9.91 -13.06 -5.19
C THR A 77 -9.71 -12.71 -3.72
N SER A 78 -10.16 -11.52 -3.28
CA SER A 78 -9.94 -11.02 -1.92
C SER A 78 -8.46 -11.17 -1.52
N ASP A 79 -8.17 -11.57 -0.29
CA ASP A 79 -6.83 -11.89 0.21
C ASP A 79 -6.44 -13.38 0.08
N TYR A 80 -7.32 -14.22 -0.49
CA TYR A 80 -7.13 -15.67 -0.57
C TYR A 80 -6.00 -16.10 -1.51
N TRP A 81 -5.55 -15.21 -2.42
CA TRP A 81 -4.43 -15.45 -3.33
C TRP A 81 -3.07 -15.52 -2.62
N ARG A 82 -2.93 -14.94 -1.42
CA ARG A 82 -1.64 -14.77 -0.73
C ARG A 82 -0.94 -16.09 -0.46
N ILE A 83 -1.66 -17.09 0.05
CA ILE A 83 -1.10 -18.41 0.34
C ILE A 83 -0.51 -19.07 -0.93
N TRP A 84 -1.20 -18.95 -2.06
CA TRP A 84 -0.75 -19.47 -3.34
C TRP A 84 0.49 -18.73 -3.84
N PHE A 85 0.41 -17.41 -3.89
CA PHE A 85 1.50 -16.60 -4.42
C PHE A 85 2.77 -16.76 -3.59
N TYR A 86 2.68 -16.63 -2.26
CA TYR A 86 3.86 -16.61 -1.40
C TYR A 86 4.54 -17.98 -1.28
N VAL A 87 3.79 -19.05 -1.20
CA VAL A 87 4.38 -20.41 -1.12
C VAL A 87 5.03 -20.81 -2.45
N LEU A 88 4.36 -20.54 -3.58
CA LEU A 88 4.90 -20.85 -4.90
C LEU A 88 6.11 -19.96 -5.25
N GLU A 89 6.09 -18.67 -4.90
CA GLU A 89 7.23 -17.76 -5.05
C GLU A 89 8.43 -18.21 -4.21
N ALA A 90 8.20 -18.60 -2.95
CA ALA A 90 9.24 -19.10 -2.06
C ALA A 90 9.89 -20.41 -2.55
N ALA A 91 9.15 -21.21 -3.29
CA ALA A 91 9.67 -22.42 -3.95
C ALA A 91 10.47 -22.13 -5.23
N GLY A 92 10.57 -20.85 -5.67
CA GLY A 92 11.32 -20.43 -6.85
C GLY A 92 10.54 -20.44 -8.16
N LEU A 93 9.22 -20.63 -8.11
CA LEU A 93 8.37 -20.56 -9.30
C LEU A 93 8.15 -19.11 -9.74
N SER A 94 8.09 -18.87 -11.05
CA SER A 94 7.71 -17.58 -11.61
C SER A 94 6.19 -17.37 -11.49
N VAL A 95 5.76 -16.65 -10.46
CA VAL A 95 4.35 -16.43 -10.16
C VAL A 95 3.92 -15.04 -10.59
N GLN A 96 2.74 -14.93 -11.21
CA GLN A 96 2.07 -13.65 -11.47
C GLN A 96 0.67 -13.63 -10.88
N LEU A 97 0.29 -12.49 -10.32
CA LEU A 97 -1.06 -12.22 -9.85
C LEU A 97 -1.82 -11.44 -10.91
N VAL A 98 -3.07 -11.83 -11.21
CA VAL A 98 -3.91 -11.12 -12.17
C VAL A 98 -5.26 -10.76 -11.57
N ASN A 99 -5.82 -9.62 -12.00
CA ASN A 99 -7.12 -9.19 -11.51
C ASN A 99 -8.25 -9.95 -12.25
N ALA A 100 -9.18 -10.49 -11.48
CA ALA A 100 -10.36 -11.19 -12.00
C ALA A 100 -11.18 -10.38 -13.03
N ARG A 101 -11.18 -9.04 -12.95
CA ARG A 101 -11.87 -8.16 -13.90
C ARG A 101 -11.20 -8.18 -15.28
N ASP A 102 -9.88 -8.21 -15.31
CA ASP A 102 -9.13 -8.19 -16.58
C ASP A 102 -9.30 -9.51 -17.32
N VAL A 103 -9.34 -10.63 -16.58
CA VAL A 103 -9.64 -11.97 -17.13
C VAL A 103 -11.06 -12.05 -17.70
N LYS A 104 -12.04 -11.44 -17.04
CA LYS A 104 -13.48 -11.45 -17.46
C LYS A 104 -13.75 -10.66 -18.72
N ASN A 105 -12.93 -9.68 -19.06
CA ASN A 105 -13.13 -8.82 -20.21
C ASN A 105 -12.69 -9.43 -21.55
N VAL A 106 -12.05 -10.64 -21.53
CA VAL A 106 -11.64 -11.33 -22.76
C VAL A 106 -12.79 -12.17 -23.31
N PRO A 107 -13.24 -11.98 -24.56
CA PRO A 107 -14.34 -12.74 -25.17
C PRO A 107 -14.05 -14.24 -25.27
N GLY A 108 -15.08 -15.08 -25.20
CA GLY A 108 -14.99 -16.53 -25.42
C GLY A 108 -14.93 -17.39 -24.15
N ARG A 109 -15.18 -16.82 -22.98
CA ARG A 109 -15.21 -17.52 -21.68
C ARG A 109 -16.43 -18.46 -21.56
N ALA A 110 -16.20 -19.71 -21.22
CA ALA A 110 -17.23 -20.65 -20.81
C ALA A 110 -17.45 -20.55 -19.27
N LYS A 111 -18.70 -20.74 -18.82
CA LYS A 111 -19.10 -20.43 -17.43
C LYS A 111 -19.06 -21.67 -16.50
N THR A 112 -17.89 -22.22 -16.22
CA THR A 112 -17.71 -23.20 -15.13
C THR A 112 -16.33 -23.03 -14.53
N ASP A 113 -16.17 -23.25 -13.22
CA ASP A 113 -14.89 -23.07 -12.50
C ASP A 113 -13.73 -23.88 -13.15
N LYS A 114 -14.03 -25.08 -13.66
CA LYS A 114 -13.01 -25.88 -14.40
C LYS A 114 -12.57 -25.19 -15.68
N LEU A 115 -13.52 -24.66 -16.43
CA LEU A 115 -13.26 -23.97 -17.70
C LEU A 115 -12.65 -22.59 -17.46
N ASP A 116 -12.91 -21.96 -16.31
CA ASP A 116 -12.30 -20.71 -15.92
C ASP A 116 -10.80 -20.89 -15.65
N ALA A 117 -10.38 -21.93 -14.91
CA ALA A 117 -8.98 -22.25 -14.73
C ALA A 117 -8.27 -22.63 -16.06
N VAL A 118 -8.95 -23.37 -16.95
CA VAL A 118 -8.42 -23.67 -18.30
C VAL A 118 -8.29 -22.39 -19.14
N TRP A 119 -9.27 -21.51 -19.05
CA TRP A 119 -9.23 -20.23 -19.76
C TRP A 119 -8.08 -19.36 -19.29
N LEU A 120 -7.90 -19.23 -17.98
CA LEU A 120 -6.80 -18.51 -17.35
C LEU A 120 -5.44 -19.07 -17.82
N ALA A 121 -5.29 -20.41 -17.87
CA ALA A 121 -4.09 -21.06 -18.38
C ALA A 121 -3.84 -20.77 -19.86
N LYS A 122 -4.88 -20.71 -20.70
CA LYS A 122 -4.74 -20.33 -22.12
C LYS A 122 -4.29 -18.88 -22.28
N LEU A 123 -4.80 -17.95 -21.47
CA LEU A 123 -4.39 -16.56 -21.49
C LEU A 123 -2.93 -16.39 -21.00
N THR A 124 -2.54 -17.18 -19.98
CA THR A 124 -1.16 -17.23 -19.49
C THR A 124 -0.20 -17.69 -20.59
N GLU A 125 -0.55 -18.79 -21.26
CA GLU A 125 0.24 -19.36 -22.38
C GLU A 125 0.52 -18.33 -23.48
N LYS A 126 -0.45 -17.48 -23.77
CA LYS A 126 -0.36 -16.50 -24.85
C LYS A 126 0.15 -15.13 -24.38
N GLY A 127 0.53 -14.97 -23.13
CA GLY A 127 1.00 -13.68 -22.58
C GLY A 127 -0.07 -12.56 -22.55
N LEU A 128 -1.36 -12.89 -22.67
CA LEU A 128 -2.45 -11.91 -22.79
C LEU A 128 -2.92 -11.33 -21.45
N LEU A 129 -2.26 -11.65 -20.35
CA LEU A 129 -2.64 -11.22 -19.02
C LEU A 129 -1.73 -10.10 -18.53
N ARG A 130 -2.34 -9.02 -18.06
CA ARG A 130 -1.60 -7.94 -17.40
C ARG A 130 -1.39 -8.28 -15.91
N PRO A 131 -0.14 -8.52 -15.45
CA PRO A 131 0.12 -8.84 -14.07
C PRO A 131 -0.13 -7.64 -13.15
N SER A 132 -0.69 -7.91 -11.98
CA SER A 132 -0.74 -6.97 -10.87
C SER A 132 0.64 -6.87 -10.22
N PHE A 133 1.04 -5.70 -9.78
CA PHE A 133 2.30 -5.52 -9.07
C PHE A 133 2.20 -6.10 -7.65
N VAL A 134 2.96 -7.15 -7.39
CA VAL A 134 3.20 -7.70 -6.04
C VAL A 134 4.66 -7.39 -5.71
N PRO A 135 4.92 -6.56 -4.69
CA PRO A 135 6.31 -6.21 -4.34
C PRO A 135 7.06 -7.41 -3.78
N PRO A 136 8.42 -7.38 -3.81
CA PRO A 136 9.25 -8.39 -3.16
C PRO A 136 9.01 -8.46 -1.65
N ALA A 137 9.35 -9.60 -1.02
CA ALA A 137 9.07 -9.86 0.38
C ALA A 137 9.50 -8.73 1.35
N PRO A 138 10.72 -8.13 1.24
CA PRO A 138 11.11 -7.06 2.15
C PRO A 138 10.24 -5.79 2.02
N ILE A 139 9.78 -5.48 0.79
CA ILE A 139 8.88 -4.33 0.56
C ILE A 139 7.46 -4.66 1.06
N ARG A 140 7.02 -5.93 1.00
CA ARG A 140 5.74 -6.35 1.60
C ARG A 140 5.76 -6.18 3.13
N GLU A 141 6.86 -6.57 3.78
CA GLU A 141 7.06 -6.34 5.22
C GLU A 141 6.98 -4.85 5.57
N LEU A 142 7.73 -4.00 4.85
CA LEU A 142 7.68 -2.55 5.04
C LEU A 142 6.26 -2.00 4.83
N ARG A 143 5.52 -2.51 3.85
CA ARG A 143 4.14 -2.12 3.56
C ARG A 143 3.19 -2.47 4.71
N ASP A 144 3.33 -3.63 5.33
CA ASP A 144 2.49 -4.03 6.47
C ASP A 144 2.69 -3.08 7.66
N TYR A 145 3.92 -2.71 7.98
CA TYR A 145 4.22 -1.73 9.04
C TYR A 145 3.71 -0.33 8.71
N THR A 146 3.91 0.15 7.49
CA THR A 146 3.46 1.50 7.09
C THR A 146 1.94 1.61 7.06
N ARG A 147 1.24 0.60 6.56
CA ARG A 147 -0.24 0.57 6.53
C ARG A 147 -0.81 0.53 7.94
N LEU A 148 -0.29 -0.32 8.82
CA LEU A 148 -0.73 -0.36 10.22
C LEU A 148 -0.48 0.99 10.91
N ARG A 149 0.68 1.64 10.70
CA ARG A 149 0.96 2.98 11.24
C ARG A 149 -0.07 4.01 10.77
N ILE A 150 -0.46 3.99 9.50
CA ILE A 150 -1.49 4.87 8.95
C ILE A 150 -2.83 4.62 9.64
N ASP A 151 -3.23 3.37 9.83
CA ASP A 151 -4.51 3.02 10.44
C ASP A 151 -4.56 3.43 11.92
N LEU A 152 -3.49 3.18 12.69
CA LEU A 152 -3.39 3.64 14.08
C LEU A 152 -3.36 5.17 14.18
N THR A 153 -2.73 5.87 13.24
CA THR A 153 -2.74 7.35 13.19
C THR A 153 -4.15 7.89 12.95
N ARG A 154 -4.91 7.26 12.05
CA ARG A 154 -6.32 7.61 11.80
C ARG A 154 -7.18 7.33 13.04
N GLU A 155 -6.93 6.20 13.72
CA GLU A 155 -7.66 5.86 14.93
C GLU A 155 -7.35 6.84 16.07
N ARG A 156 -6.09 7.23 16.28
CA ARG A 156 -5.70 8.27 17.23
C ARG A 156 -6.43 9.60 16.95
N SER A 157 -6.54 9.97 15.69
CA SER A 157 -7.28 11.18 15.28
C SER A 157 -8.77 11.09 15.65
N ARG A 158 -9.38 9.90 15.51
CA ARG A 158 -10.77 9.69 15.95
C ARG A 158 -10.94 9.82 17.47
N TYR A 159 -9.95 9.40 18.27
CA TYR A 159 -9.99 9.57 19.72
C TYR A 159 -9.85 11.04 20.12
N TRP A 160 -9.01 11.82 19.44
CA TRP A 160 -8.96 13.28 19.63
C TRP A 160 -10.30 13.95 19.32
N GLN A 161 -10.97 13.54 18.25
CA GLN A 161 -12.32 14.06 17.91
C GLN A 161 -13.38 13.68 18.95
N ARG A 162 -13.29 12.47 19.53
CA ARG A 162 -14.19 12.07 20.63
C ARG A 162 -13.95 12.91 21.88
N LEU A 163 -12.69 13.17 22.21
CA LEU A 163 -12.30 14.03 23.32
C LEU A 163 -12.83 15.45 23.12
N GLU A 164 -12.68 16.02 21.94
CA GLU A 164 -13.22 17.34 21.61
C GLU A 164 -14.74 17.42 21.81
N LYS A 165 -15.48 16.40 21.35
CA LYS A 165 -16.94 16.33 21.59
C LYS A 165 -17.29 16.22 23.06
N LEU A 166 -16.53 15.50 23.87
CA LEU A 166 -16.72 15.41 25.32
C LEU A 166 -16.47 16.76 26.00
N LEU A 167 -15.44 17.49 25.56
CA LEU A 167 -15.16 18.84 26.06
C LEU A 167 -16.27 19.83 25.67
N GLU A 168 -16.83 19.71 24.46
CA GLU A 168 -18.00 20.49 24.02
C GLU A 168 -19.22 20.26 24.92
N ASP A 169 -19.49 19.01 25.32
CA ASP A 169 -20.56 18.68 26.26
C ASP A 169 -20.30 19.26 27.64
N ALA A 170 -19.06 19.30 28.08
CA ALA A 170 -18.61 19.95 29.30
C ALA A 170 -18.59 21.51 29.21
N LEU A 171 -18.95 22.09 28.07
CA LEU A 171 -18.87 23.52 27.76
C LEU A 171 -17.44 24.08 27.82
N ILE A 172 -16.44 23.26 27.62
CA ILE A 172 -15.02 23.62 27.58
C ILE A 172 -14.58 23.81 26.13
N LYS A 173 -14.28 25.04 25.74
CA LYS A 173 -14.00 25.48 24.37
C LYS A 173 -12.51 25.66 24.09
N VAL A 174 -11.65 24.85 24.66
CA VAL A 174 -10.18 25.00 24.53
C VAL A 174 -9.70 24.92 23.09
N SER A 175 -10.38 24.16 22.24
CA SER A 175 -10.09 24.07 20.80
C SER A 175 -10.33 25.35 20.00
N ALA A 176 -11.13 26.30 20.54
CA ALA A 176 -11.32 27.62 19.93
C ALA A 176 -10.08 28.53 20.11
N VAL A 177 -9.22 28.23 21.09
CA VAL A 177 -8.01 29.01 21.41
C VAL A 177 -6.74 28.30 21.01
N ALA A 178 -6.68 26.99 21.22
CA ALA A 178 -5.59 26.12 20.81
C ALA A 178 -5.80 25.64 19.36
N SER A 179 -4.76 25.70 18.54
CA SER A 179 -4.81 25.19 17.16
C SER A 179 -4.99 23.66 17.08
N THR A 180 -4.61 22.95 18.15
CA THR A 180 -4.79 21.51 18.30
C THR A 180 -4.84 21.15 19.79
N LEU A 181 -5.59 20.10 20.12
CA LEU A 181 -5.65 19.57 21.48
C LEU A 181 -4.38 18.79 21.88
N ASP A 182 -3.56 18.40 20.90
CA ASP A 182 -2.32 17.63 21.08
C ASP A 182 -1.14 18.55 21.44
N THR A 183 -1.29 19.41 22.43
CA THR A 183 -0.23 20.28 22.95
C THR A 183 0.01 20.03 24.42
N LEU A 184 1.25 20.21 24.88
CA LEU A 184 1.60 20.06 26.30
C LEU A 184 0.74 20.96 27.19
N SER A 185 0.45 22.20 26.76
CA SER A 185 -0.41 23.13 27.51
C SER A 185 -1.81 22.58 27.69
N VAL A 186 -2.44 22.09 26.62
CA VAL A 186 -3.78 21.52 26.69
C VAL A 186 -3.76 20.22 27.52
N ARG A 187 -2.73 19.39 27.35
CA ARG A 187 -2.59 18.18 28.16
C ARG A 187 -2.52 18.50 29.65
N ASP A 188 -1.70 19.46 30.07
CA ASP A 188 -1.60 19.88 31.47
C ASP A 188 -2.95 20.40 32.01
N MET A 189 -3.69 21.17 31.21
CA MET A 189 -5.04 21.65 31.57
C MET A 189 -6.04 20.51 31.75
N LEU A 190 -6.03 19.51 30.84
CA LEU A 190 -6.90 18.33 30.93
C LEU A 190 -6.55 17.48 32.14
N GLU A 191 -5.27 17.27 32.42
CA GLU A 191 -4.82 16.53 33.60
C GLU A 191 -5.25 17.24 34.90
N ALA A 192 -5.15 18.58 34.96
CA ALA A 192 -5.61 19.35 36.10
C ALA A 192 -7.16 19.28 36.27
N LEU A 193 -7.92 19.33 35.15
CA LEU A 193 -9.37 19.13 35.16
C LEU A 193 -9.74 17.75 35.72
N ILE A 194 -9.04 16.69 35.29
CA ILE A 194 -9.22 15.32 35.77
C ILE A 194 -8.89 15.23 37.27
N ALA A 195 -7.85 15.93 37.71
CA ALA A 195 -7.43 15.99 39.10
C ALA A 195 -8.39 16.82 40.02
N GLY A 196 -9.42 17.43 39.41
CA GLY A 196 -10.44 18.16 40.19
C GLY A 196 -10.25 19.69 40.22
N GLU A 197 -9.27 20.26 39.50
CA GLU A 197 -9.17 21.73 39.38
C GLU A 197 -10.34 22.26 38.53
N ARG A 198 -10.96 23.33 39.02
CA ARG A 198 -12.14 23.96 38.37
C ARG A 198 -11.98 25.46 38.22
N ASP A 199 -10.92 26.07 38.77
CA ASP A 199 -10.66 27.49 38.59
C ASP A 199 -10.06 27.74 37.18
N PRO A 200 -10.80 28.42 36.27
CA PRO A 200 -10.32 28.67 34.92
C PRO A 200 -9.02 29.48 34.87
N ARG A 201 -8.75 30.31 35.87
CA ARG A 201 -7.53 31.12 35.95
C ARG A 201 -6.31 30.24 36.26
N ARG A 202 -6.48 29.29 37.19
CA ARG A 202 -5.42 28.29 37.50
C ARG A 202 -5.15 27.40 36.30
N LEU A 203 -6.20 26.89 35.65
CA LEU A 203 -6.08 26.07 34.43
C LEU A 203 -5.36 26.86 33.32
N ALA A 204 -5.79 28.13 33.03
CA ALA A 204 -5.12 28.95 32.03
C ALA A 204 -3.68 29.31 32.38
N GLY A 205 -3.32 29.31 33.68
CA GLY A 205 -1.96 29.50 34.19
C GLY A 205 -0.99 28.39 33.75
N LEU A 206 -1.49 27.21 33.37
CA LEU A 206 -0.69 26.06 32.85
C LEU A 206 -0.23 26.28 31.41
N ALA A 207 -0.65 27.36 30.74
CA ALA A 207 -0.26 27.68 29.38
C ALA A 207 1.27 27.85 29.25
N ARG A 208 1.85 27.22 28.21
CA ARG A 208 3.29 27.25 27.90
C ARG A 208 3.55 27.95 26.56
N GLY A 209 4.74 28.50 26.40
CA GLY A 209 5.22 29.06 25.14
C GLY A 209 4.24 30.00 24.47
N ARG A 210 3.83 29.70 23.24
CA ARG A 210 2.91 30.51 22.41
C ARG A 210 1.48 30.60 22.96
N MET A 211 1.12 29.77 23.94
CA MET A 211 -0.21 29.83 24.58
C MET A 211 -0.26 30.87 25.72
N LYS A 212 0.88 31.25 26.31
CA LYS A 212 0.92 32.25 27.41
C LYS A 212 0.22 33.57 27.09
N PRO A 213 0.42 34.23 25.93
CA PRO A 213 -0.28 35.47 25.60
C PRO A 213 -1.79 35.31 25.48
N LYS A 214 -2.31 34.08 25.36
CA LYS A 214 -3.72 33.77 25.18
C LYS A 214 -4.47 33.50 26.52
N GLN A 215 -3.87 33.78 27.68
CA GLN A 215 -4.44 33.40 28.96
C GLN A 215 -5.88 33.94 29.19
N ALA A 216 -6.17 35.17 28.79
CA ALA A 216 -7.53 35.71 28.94
C ALA A 216 -8.58 34.92 28.15
N ALA A 217 -8.26 34.54 26.90
CA ALA A 217 -9.13 33.71 26.07
C ALA A 217 -9.21 32.25 26.61
N LEU A 218 -8.14 31.76 27.21
CA LEU A 218 -8.14 30.43 27.84
C LEU A 218 -9.00 30.41 29.10
N VAL A 219 -9.00 31.46 29.92
CA VAL A 219 -9.91 31.58 31.09
C VAL A 219 -11.36 31.47 30.64
N GLU A 220 -11.74 32.16 29.59
CA GLU A 220 -13.09 32.10 29.02
C GLU A 220 -13.37 30.67 28.47
N ALA A 221 -12.48 30.12 27.66
CA ALA A 221 -12.64 28.82 27.03
C ALA A 221 -12.68 27.66 28.04
N LEU A 222 -12.07 27.80 29.21
CA LEU A 222 -12.05 26.80 30.29
C LEU A 222 -13.15 27.00 31.33
N THR A 223 -14.00 28.04 31.15
CA THR A 223 -15.18 28.25 31.96
C THR A 223 -16.32 27.38 31.44
N GLY A 224 -16.60 26.31 32.16
CA GLY A 224 -17.63 25.36 31.78
C GLY A 224 -18.07 24.49 32.97
N ARG A 225 -18.72 23.37 32.71
CA ARG A 225 -19.10 22.40 33.72
C ARG A 225 -18.42 21.05 33.46
N PHE A 226 -17.29 20.88 34.06
CA PHE A 226 -16.54 19.63 33.95
C PHE A 226 -16.77 18.76 35.18
N ASP A 227 -17.70 17.81 35.07
CA ASP A 227 -18.14 16.96 36.19
C ASP A 227 -17.30 15.67 36.30
N GLY A 228 -17.59 14.83 37.32
CA GLY A 228 -16.84 13.61 37.57
C GLY A 228 -16.86 12.62 36.39
N HIS A 229 -18.01 12.47 35.72
CA HIS A 229 -18.10 11.59 34.55
C HIS A 229 -17.26 12.11 33.36
N HIS A 230 -17.16 13.43 33.16
CA HIS A 230 -16.27 14.00 32.15
C HIS A 230 -14.80 13.68 32.46
N ALA A 231 -14.41 13.74 33.76
CA ALA A 231 -13.06 13.42 34.18
C ALA A 231 -12.71 11.95 33.90
N GLU A 232 -13.62 11.03 34.24
CA GLU A 232 -13.46 9.60 33.98
C GLU A 232 -13.34 9.29 32.48
N LEU A 233 -14.26 9.81 31.66
CA LEU A 233 -14.25 9.61 30.21
C LEU A 233 -13.03 10.27 29.55
N THR A 234 -12.63 11.47 30.00
CA THR A 234 -11.42 12.15 29.50
C THR A 234 -10.18 11.30 29.77
N ARG A 235 -10.05 10.72 30.99
CA ARG A 235 -8.95 9.83 31.34
C ARG A 235 -8.89 8.63 30.38
N MET A 236 -10.02 7.94 30.17
CA MET A 236 -10.09 6.78 29.26
C MET A 236 -9.66 7.13 27.84
N LEU A 237 -10.11 8.31 27.33
CA LEU A 237 -9.75 8.75 25.98
C LEU A 237 -8.27 9.12 25.86
N LEU A 238 -7.71 9.80 26.88
CA LEU A 238 -6.29 10.15 26.90
C LEU A 238 -5.40 8.91 27.00
N ASP A 239 -5.75 7.94 27.84
CA ASP A 239 -4.99 6.69 27.97
C ASP A 239 -4.96 5.92 26.64
N GLN A 240 -6.07 5.90 25.90
CA GLN A 240 -6.12 5.29 24.58
C GLN A 240 -5.29 6.06 23.54
N ILE A 241 -5.33 7.40 23.58
CA ILE A 241 -4.50 8.27 22.72
C ILE A 241 -3.01 8.01 22.96
N ASP A 242 -2.60 7.89 24.22
CA ASP A 242 -1.21 7.65 24.62
C ASP A 242 -0.74 6.24 24.22
N ALA A 243 -1.60 5.24 24.38
CA ALA A 243 -1.32 3.87 23.91
C ALA A 243 -1.10 3.83 22.39
N LEU A 244 -1.99 4.48 21.63
CA LEU A 244 -1.85 4.58 20.17
C LEU A 244 -0.60 5.37 19.77
N ALA A 245 -0.27 6.46 20.46
CA ALA A 245 0.95 7.23 20.21
C ALA A 245 2.21 6.38 20.41
N THR A 246 2.26 5.57 21.47
CA THR A 246 3.35 4.64 21.74
C THR A 246 3.50 3.60 20.65
N GLN A 247 2.40 2.98 20.20
CA GLN A 247 2.40 1.99 19.13
C GLN A 247 2.86 2.60 17.80
N ILE A 248 2.39 3.81 17.47
CA ILE A 248 2.81 4.56 16.27
C ILE A 248 4.33 4.84 16.33
N GLY A 249 4.85 5.21 17.49
CA GLY A 249 6.29 5.41 17.72
C GLY A 249 7.09 4.14 17.44
N THR A 250 6.67 3.01 18.00
CA THR A 250 7.30 1.70 17.78
C THR A 250 7.32 1.31 16.31
N LEU A 251 6.19 1.47 15.60
CA LEU A 251 6.11 1.20 14.16
C LEU A 251 7.02 2.13 13.36
N THR A 252 7.12 3.41 13.75
CA THR A 252 7.99 4.36 13.07
C THR A 252 9.45 3.95 13.18
N THR A 253 9.92 3.59 14.38
CA THR A 253 11.29 3.08 14.57
C THR A 253 11.54 1.83 13.72
N ARG A 254 10.59 0.89 13.69
CA ARG A 254 10.75 -0.33 12.90
C ARG A 254 10.79 -0.07 11.40
N ILE A 255 9.99 0.88 10.89
CA ILE A 255 10.02 1.32 9.50
C ILE A 255 11.38 1.92 9.14
N ASP A 256 11.94 2.76 10.01
CA ASP A 256 13.25 3.39 9.79
C ASP A 256 14.38 2.34 9.75
N GLU A 257 14.35 1.33 10.63
CA GLU A 257 15.28 0.20 10.62
C GLU A 257 15.22 -0.59 9.31
N LEU A 258 14.00 -0.94 8.86
CA LEU A 258 13.79 -1.69 7.61
C LEU A 258 14.28 -0.92 6.39
N LEU A 259 14.00 0.37 6.32
CA LEU A 259 14.46 1.22 5.22
C LEU A 259 15.99 1.34 5.20
N THR A 260 16.62 1.49 6.37
CA THR A 260 18.08 1.52 6.49
C THR A 260 18.71 0.20 6.01
N ALA A 261 18.06 -0.93 6.27
CA ALA A 261 18.55 -2.24 5.81
C ALA A 261 18.35 -2.48 4.30
N LEU A 262 17.34 -1.86 3.69
CA LEU A 262 17.02 -2.01 2.26
C LEU A 262 17.89 -1.16 1.33
N GLU A 263 18.33 0.02 1.76
CA GLU A 263 19.09 0.95 0.90
C GLU A 263 20.42 0.40 0.35
N PRO A 264 21.25 -0.35 1.11
CA PRO A 264 22.47 -0.95 0.57
C PRO A 264 22.20 -2.03 -0.47
N GLN A 265 21.13 -2.81 -0.32
CA GLN A 265 20.75 -3.87 -1.25
C GLN A 265 20.29 -3.29 -2.60
N ALA A 266 19.49 -2.24 -2.58
CA ALA A 266 19.03 -1.57 -3.80
C ALA A 266 20.17 -0.95 -4.62
N ARG A 267 21.25 -0.50 -3.96
CA ARG A 267 22.44 0.04 -4.62
C ARG A 267 23.32 -1.05 -5.25
N ALA A 268 23.35 -2.24 -4.68
CA ALA A 268 24.11 -3.37 -5.22
C ALA A 268 23.47 -3.95 -6.50
N ASP A 269 22.16 -3.79 -6.64
CA ASP A 269 21.38 -4.29 -7.78
C ASP A 269 21.28 -3.29 -8.94
N GLU A 270 21.73 -2.01 -8.77
CA GLU A 270 21.77 -1.04 -9.87
C GLU A 270 22.92 -1.42 -10.85
N PRO A 271 22.62 -1.65 -12.14
CA PRO A 271 23.66 -1.84 -13.13
C PRO A 271 24.53 -0.58 -13.21
N ASP A 272 25.85 -0.76 -13.20
CA ASP A 272 26.85 0.32 -13.28
C ASP A 272 26.74 1.07 -14.62
N THR A 273 25.78 2.00 -14.70
CA THR A 273 25.57 2.87 -15.86
C THR A 273 26.41 4.15 -15.79
N ARG A 274 27.27 4.32 -14.78
CA ARG A 274 28.19 5.45 -14.65
C ARG A 274 29.51 5.19 -15.36
N GLY A 275 29.44 5.04 -16.68
CA GLY A 275 30.61 5.19 -17.55
C GLY A 275 31.07 6.65 -17.57
N GLY A 276 32.09 6.97 -16.82
CA GLY A 276 33.04 8.06 -17.05
C GLY A 276 32.54 9.49 -16.96
N ALA A 277 32.77 10.13 -15.81
CA ALA A 277 33.41 11.47 -15.77
C ALA A 277 33.68 11.90 -14.31
N GLY A 278 34.94 12.14 -13.96
CA GLY A 278 35.34 13.12 -12.95
C GLY A 278 35.26 12.70 -11.50
N ALA A 279 36.33 12.10 -10.97
CA ALA A 279 36.63 12.09 -9.55
C ALA A 279 36.77 13.54 -9.03
N GLY A 280 35.68 14.06 -8.45
CA GLY A 280 35.69 15.23 -7.56
C GLY A 280 35.59 14.72 -6.14
N ALA A 281 36.71 14.70 -5.42
CA ALA A 281 36.75 14.43 -4.00
C ALA A 281 36.07 15.58 -3.26
N ASP A 282 34.83 15.37 -2.89
CA ASP A 282 34.25 16.08 -1.76
C ASP A 282 33.29 15.10 -1.07
N GLY A 283 33.54 14.86 0.23
CA GLY A 283 32.83 13.86 1.04
C GLY A 283 31.36 14.23 1.36
N ALA A 284 30.61 14.57 0.33
CA ALA A 284 29.17 14.73 0.43
C ALA A 284 28.56 13.35 0.74
N ARG A 285 28.04 13.16 1.95
CA ARG A 285 27.20 12.02 2.29
C ARG A 285 26.10 11.89 1.23
N GLU A 286 26.15 10.82 0.44
CA GLU A 286 25.08 10.53 -0.51
C GLU A 286 23.75 10.53 0.24
N SER A 287 22.82 11.39 -0.21
CA SER A 287 21.49 11.49 0.40
C SER A 287 20.72 10.19 0.22
N THR A 288 20.02 9.77 1.28
CA THR A 288 19.16 8.58 1.24
C THR A 288 18.00 8.79 0.26
N THR A 289 17.35 7.70 -0.18
CA THR A 289 16.17 7.80 -1.05
C THR A 289 15.04 8.62 -0.41
N ILE A 290 14.88 8.52 0.92
CA ILE A 290 13.91 9.34 1.66
C ILE A 290 14.29 10.82 1.61
N GLN A 291 15.55 11.17 1.83
CA GLN A 291 16.02 12.57 1.76
C GLN A 291 15.79 13.17 0.38
N ARG A 292 16.07 12.40 -0.68
CA ARG A 292 15.83 12.82 -2.07
C ARG A 292 14.33 13.04 -2.36
N LEU A 293 13.45 12.22 -1.81
CA LEU A 293 12.00 12.41 -1.95
C LEU A 293 11.49 13.61 -1.12
N ASP A 294 12.07 13.86 0.06
CA ASP A 294 11.73 15.00 0.93
C ASP A 294 12.12 16.36 0.30
N GLU A 295 13.06 16.38 -0.63
CA GLU A 295 13.39 17.59 -1.43
C GLU A 295 12.22 18.04 -2.32
N ILE A 296 11.27 17.14 -2.63
CA ILE A 296 10.12 17.46 -3.47
C ILE A 296 9.06 18.20 -2.62
N PRO A 297 8.67 19.43 -3.00
CA PRO A 297 7.67 20.19 -2.25
C PRO A 297 6.37 19.39 -2.03
N GLY A 298 5.98 19.23 -0.77
CA GLY A 298 4.78 18.49 -0.37
C GLY A 298 4.99 17.02 -0.04
N ILE A 299 6.19 16.48 -0.23
CA ILE A 299 6.54 15.14 0.23
C ILE A 299 7.33 15.28 1.53
N SER A 300 6.72 14.88 2.64
CA SER A 300 7.40 14.76 3.93
C SER A 300 8.12 13.42 4.06
N PRO A 301 9.08 13.25 4.99
CA PRO A 301 9.73 11.95 5.22
C PRO A 301 8.74 10.80 5.45
N GLY A 302 7.67 11.05 6.20
CA GLY A 302 6.61 10.06 6.43
C GLY A 302 5.85 9.69 5.16
N LEU A 303 5.61 10.63 4.25
CA LEU A 303 5.00 10.35 2.95
C LEU A 303 5.98 9.63 2.02
N ALA A 304 7.26 9.98 2.04
CA ALA A 304 8.31 9.26 1.32
C ALA A 304 8.38 7.79 1.72
N GLN A 305 8.30 7.48 3.03
CA GLN A 305 8.23 6.11 3.54
C GLN A 305 7.03 5.33 2.98
N ILE A 306 5.85 5.98 2.91
CA ILE A 306 4.64 5.37 2.34
C ILE A 306 4.82 5.10 0.84
N ILE A 307 5.36 6.05 0.10
CA ILE A 307 5.63 5.89 -1.34
C ILE A 307 6.56 4.69 -1.56
N LEU A 308 7.67 4.61 -0.84
CA LEU A 308 8.62 3.50 -0.97
C LEU A 308 8.01 2.15 -0.59
N ALA A 309 7.15 2.11 0.43
CA ALA A 309 6.43 0.90 0.82
C ALA A 309 5.45 0.42 -0.27
N GLU A 310 4.90 1.33 -1.08
CA GLU A 310 3.94 0.98 -2.13
C GLU A 310 4.59 0.66 -3.48
N ILE A 311 5.70 1.29 -3.85
CA ILE A 311 6.34 1.08 -5.15
C ILE A 311 7.65 0.31 -5.09
N GLY A 312 8.29 0.21 -3.92
CA GLY A 312 9.62 -0.36 -3.76
C GLY A 312 10.73 0.60 -4.14
N LEU A 313 11.96 0.10 -4.13
CA LEU A 313 13.18 0.84 -4.55
C LEU A 313 13.55 0.53 -6.02
N ASP A 314 13.16 -0.63 -6.54
CA ASP A 314 13.41 -1.06 -7.91
C ASP A 314 12.44 -0.38 -8.90
N MET A 315 12.95 0.62 -9.61
CA MET A 315 12.18 1.36 -10.63
C MET A 315 12.15 0.66 -11.99
N SER A 316 12.83 -0.45 -12.20
CA SER A 316 12.78 -1.22 -13.46
C SER A 316 11.35 -1.71 -13.77
N ARG A 317 10.52 -1.86 -12.74
CA ARG A 317 9.09 -2.18 -12.84
C ARG A 317 8.25 -1.08 -13.50
N PHE A 318 8.75 0.14 -13.52
CA PHE A 318 8.10 1.31 -14.11
C PHE A 318 9.04 1.96 -15.13
N PRO A 319 9.14 1.42 -16.35
CA PRO A 319 10.13 1.85 -17.36
C PRO A 319 10.11 3.35 -17.67
N THR A 320 8.97 4.01 -17.45
CA THR A 320 8.83 5.47 -17.56
C THR A 320 7.95 6.04 -16.46
N ALA A 321 8.06 7.34 -16.19
CA ALA A 321 7.18 8.04 -15.26
C ALA A 321 5.68 7.85 -15.60
N ALA A 322 5.34 7.75 -16.89
CA ALA A 322 3.97 7.53 -17.34
C ALA A 322 3.42 6.16 -16.88
N HIS A 323 4.27 5.12 -16.81
CA HIS A 323 3.87 3.80 -16.29
C HIS A 323 3.53 3.88 -14.80
N LEU A 324 4.34 4.58 -13.99
CA LEU A 324 4.09 4.77 -12.57
C LEU A 324 2.80 5.58 -12.34
N VAL A 325 2.61 6.68 -13.05
CA VAL A 325 1.42 7.53 -12.95
C VAL A 325 0.15 6.77 -13.38
N SER A 326 0.24 5.94 -14.42
CA SER A 326 -0.86 5.06 -14.87
C SER A 326 -1.18 3.98 -13.83
N TRP A 327 -0.14 3.35 -13.25
CA TRP A 327 -0.31 2.35 -12.18
C TRP A 327 -0.96 2.98 -10.93
N ALA A 328 -0.54 4.19 -10.54
CA ALA A 328 -1.13 4.95 -9.44
C ALA A 328 -2.55 5.47 -9.75
N LYS A 329 -3.08 5.22 -10.97
CA LYS A 329 -4.39 5.70 -11.45
C LYS A 329 -4.55 7.23 -11.40
N LEU A 330 -3.45 7.96 -11.52
CA LEU A 330 -3.45 9.42 -11.56
C LEU A 330 -3.70 9.96 -12.97
N CYS A 331 -3.53 9.14 -14.03
CA CYS A 331 -3.86 9.50 -15.39
C CYS A 331 -5.38 9.53 -15.61
N PRO A 332 -5.93 10.64 -16.18
CA PRO A 332 -7.30 10.63 -16.68
C PRO A 332 -7.42 9.63 -17.85
N ARG A 333 -8.53 8.91 -17.91
CA ARG A 333 -8.81 8.04 -19.05
C ARG A 333 -9.05 8.88 -20.30
N THR A 334 -8.45 8.50 -21.42
CA THR A 334 -8.79 9.06 -22.73
C THR A 334 -9.97 8.28 -23.28
N LEU A 335 -11.06 8.97 -23.58
CA LEU A 335 -12.24 8.40 -24.23
C LEU A 335 -12.30 8.99 -25.64
N GLN A 336 -11.99 8.17 -26.64
CA GLN A 336 -12.07 8.60 -28.06
C GLN A 336 -13.04 7.70 -28.81
N SER A 337 -13.96 8.31 -29.50
CA SER A 337 -14.89 7.63 -30.41
C SER A 337 -15.00 8.45 -31.70
N GLY A 338 -14.41 7.95 -32.77
CA GLY A 338 -14.29 8.67 -34.05
C GLY A 338 -13.50 9.98 -33.88
N ALA A 339 -14.06 11.09 -34.32
CA ALA A 339 -13.47 12.43 -34.23
C ALA A 339 -13.64 13.09 -32.82
N ILE A 340 -14.38 12.47 -31.93
CA ILE A 340 -14.70 13.05 -30.60
C ILE A 340 -13.75 12.48 -29.57
N GLN A 341 -12.87 13.33 -29.01
CA GLN A 341 -12.02 13.02 -27.89
C GLN A 341 -12.54 13.70 -26.61
N ARG A 342 -12.75 12.92 -25.53
CA ARG A 342 -13.18 13.43 -24.23
C ARG A 342 -12.19 13.03 -23.16
N SER A 343 -11.89 13.94 -22.23
CA SER A 343 -11.13 13.64 -21.03
C SER A 343 -12.02 12.85 -20.07
N GLY A 344 -11.57 11.68 -19.66
CA GLY A 344 -12.18 10.90 -18.60
C GLY A 344 -11.75 11.40 -17.21
N LYS A 345 -12.36 10.84 -16.17
CA LYS A 345 -11.95 11.11 -14.78
C LYS A 345 -10.74 10.25 -14.40
N THR A 346 -9.90 10.77 -13.51
CA THR A 346 -8.86 9.99 -12.82
C THR A 346 -9.51 8.88 -11.99
N GLY A 347 -8.79 7.79 -11.74
CA GLY A 347 -9.23 6.75 -10.83
C GLY A 347 -9.22 7.24 -9.37
N ARG A 348 -9.75 6.41 -8.45
CA ARG A 348 -9.71 6.69 -7.00
C ARG A 348 -8.33 6.44 -6.36
N GLY A 349 -7.28 6.35 -7.17
CA GLY A 349 -5.97 5.89 -6.74
C GLY A 349 -5.84 4.36 -6.73
N ASN A 350 -4.67 3.89 -6.36
CA ASN A 350 -4.46 2.47 -6.09
C ASN A 350 -4.81 2.23 -4.62
N PRO A 351 -5.73 1.26 -4.28
CA PRO A 351 -6.17 1.04 -2.90
C PRO A 351 -5.07 0.48 -2.03
#